data_064889bac45ff48b1a50d0678c8beb21
#
_entry.id   064889bac45ff48b1a50d0678c8beb21
#
_cell.length_a   1.000
_cell.length_b   1.000
_cell.length_c   1.000
_cell.angle_alpha   90.00
_cell.angle_beta   90.00
_cell.angle_gamma   90.00
#
_symmetry.space_group_name_H-M   'P 1'
#
loop_
_entity.id
_entity.type
_entity.pdbx_description
1 polymer ?
#
loop_
_entity_poly.entity_id
_entity_poly.type
_entity_poly.pdbx_seq_one_letter_code
_entity_poly.pdbx_strand_id
1 'polypeptide(L)'
;MAAKDVKFGGDARDRMLRGVDILANAVKVTLGPKGRNVVIDKSFGAPRITKDGVTVAKEIELEDKFENMGAQMVREVASKTNDLAGDGTTTATVLAQAIVREGAKFVAAGMNPMDLKRGVDLAVIEAIKDIEKRAKKVKNSDEVAQVGTISANGDASIGEMIAGAMQRVGNEGVITVEEAKTAETELDVVEGMQFDRGYLSPYFVTNPEKMTVDLEDPYLLIFDKKLSGLQAILPVLEAVVQSGKPLVIVAEDVEGEALATLVVNKLRGGLKVAAVKAPGFGDRRKAMLEDIAILTGGQVISEELGIKLESVSLAMLGRAKKVIIEKEKTTIVDGVGKKKDIEGRVAQIKAQIEETTSDYDREKLQERLAKLAGGVAVIRVGGATEVEVKEKKDRIDDALNATRAAVQEGIVPGGGIALLRAKKAVEKLTSDNPDIQAGIKIVLRALEAPIRQISENSGVEGSIVVGKVLESKDQNFGFNAQTEQFVDMIATGIVDPAKVVRTALQDAASIAGLLITTEAMIADLPKPASSAPAMPGGGMGGMDF
;
A
#
# COMPACT_ATOMS: atom_id res chain seq x y z
N MET A 1 -21.15 -12.46 -27.54
CA MET A 1 -19.79 -11.97 -27.23
C MET A 1 -19.50 -10.80 -28.17
N ALA A 2 -18.86 -9.73 -27.68
CA ALA A 2 -18.41 -8.64 -28.56
C ALA A 2 -17.29 -9.15 -29.48
N ALA A 3 -17.22 -8.66 -30.71
CA ALA A 3 -16.11 -8.95 -31.61
C ALA A 3 -14.80 -8.40 -31.03
N LYS A 4 -13.68 -9.08 -31.31
CA LYS A 4 -12.36 -8.74 -30.79
C LYS A 4 -11.49 -8.13 -31.87
N ASP A 5 -10.71 -7.12 -31.53
CA ASP A 5 -9.57 -6.63 -32.31
C ASP A 5 -8.30 -7.32 -31.78
N VAL A 6 -7.48 -7.86 -32.69
CA VAL A 6 -6.27 -8.62 -32.32
C VAL A 6 -5.07 -7.99 -33.03
N LYS A 7 -4.04 -7.65 -32.25
CA LYS A 7 -2.76 -7.12 -32.75
C LYS A 7 -1.66 -8.14 -32.48
N PHE A 8 -0.69 -8.21 -33.38
CA PHE A 8 0.41 -9.17 -33.32
C PHE A 8 1.76 -8.50 -33.54
N GLY A 9 2.81 -9.15 -33.09
CA GLY A 9 4.20 -8.85 -33.42
C GLY A 9 4.58 -7.40 -33.11
N GLY A 10 5.17 -6.71 -34.11
CA GLY A 10 5.65 -5.34 -33.99
C GLY A 10 4.57 -4.32 -33.61
N ASP A 11 3.37 -4.37 -34.27
CA ASP A 11 2.28 -3.42 -33.98
C ASP A 11 1.79 -3.55 -32.52
N ALA A 12 1.66 -4.79 -32.02
CA ALA A 12 1.29 -5.03 -30.62
C ALA A 12 2.35 -4.45 -29.67
N ARG A 13 3.63 -4.74 -29.89
CA ARG A 13 4.75 -4.26 -29.06
C ARG A 13 4.87 -2.74 -29.08
N ASP A 14 4.77 -2.10 -30.24
CA ASP A 14 4.91 -0.64 -30.34
C ASP A 14 3.79 0.10 -29.60
N ARG A 15 2.54 -0.38 -29.68
CA ARG A 15 1.42 0.19 -28.92
C ARG A 15 1.61 0.01 -27.41
N MET A 16 1.96 -1.21 -27.02
CA MET A 16 2.24 -1.51 -25.60
C MET A 16 3.35 -0.62 -25.04
N LEU A 17 4.47 -0.45 -25.77
CA LEU A 17 5.57 0.43 -25.38
C LEU A 17 5.15 1.89 -25.25
N ARG A 18 4.31 2.40 -26.17
CA ARG A 18 3.80 3.77 -26.04
C ARG A 18 3.00 3.94 -24.76
N GLY A 19 2.12 2.98 -24.41
CA GLY A 19 1.37 3.01 -23.15
C GLY A 19 2.27 3.00 -21.93
N VAL A 20 3.27 2.12 -21.89
CA VAL A 20 4.32 2.07 -20.85
C VAL A 20 5.01 3.42 -20.71
N ASP A 21 5.40 4.03 -21.84
CA ASP A 21 6.12 5.29 -21.88
C ASP A 21 5.28 6.47 -21.39
N ILE A 22 4.03 6.56 -21.80
CA ILE A 22 3.12 7.63 -21.37
C ILE A 22 2.98 7.60 -19.85
N LEU A 23 2.65 6.44 -19.28
CA LEU A 23 2.49 6.32 -17.82
C LEU A 23 3.80 6.58 -17.08
N ALA A 24 4.89 5.91 -17.47
CA ALA A 24 6.15 6.05 -16.77
C ALA A 24 6.73 7.47 -16.88
N ASN A 25 6.55 8.16 -17.99
CA ASN A 25 6.99 9.55 -18.15
C ASN A 25 6.20 10.53 -17.25
N ALA A 26 4.92 10.26 -17.01
CA ALA A 26 4.12 11.06 -16.07
C ALA A 26 4.55 10.81 -14.60
N VAL A 27 4.88 9.57 -14.26
CA VAL A 27 5.28 9.19 -12.89
C VAL A 27 6.71 9.63 -12.57
N LYS A 28 7.69 9.40 -13.45
CA LYS A 28 9.12 9.60 -13.18
C LYS A 28 9.53 11.04 -12.86
N VAL A 29 8.72 12.04 -13.24
CA VAL A 29 9.00 13.46 -12.93
C VAL A 29 8.93 13.76 -11.44
N THR A 30 8.32 12.87 -10.65
CA THR A 30 8.20 13.01 -9.20
C THR A 30 9.41 12.47 -8.44
N LEU A 31 10.32 11.72 -9.11
CA LEU A 31 11.40 10.99 -8.47
C LEU A 31 12.51 11.90 -7.92
N GLY A 32 12.90 11.65 -6.68
CA GLY A 32 14.04 12.28 -6.01
C GLY A 32 13.73 13.65 -5.38
N PRO A 33 14.71 14.27 -4.70
CA PRO A 33 14.49 15.47 -3.89
C PRO A 33 14.08 16.70 -4.72
N LYS A 34 14.49 16.77 -5.99
CA LYS A 34 14.05 17.82 -6.94
C LYS A 34 12.94 17.33 -7.89
N GLY A 35 12.29 16.21 -7.57
CA GLY A 35 11.08 15.75 -8.24
C GLY A 35 9.95 16.77 -8.12
N ARG A 36 9.11 16.84 -9.16
CA ARG A 36 8.04 17.85 -9.29
C ARG A 36 6.67 17.22 -9.05
N ASN A 37 5.71 18.06 -8.67
CA ASN A 37 4.32 17.67 -8.51
C ASN A 37 3.66 17.38 -9.86
N VAL A 38 2.71 16.45 -9.83
CA VAL A 38 1.75 16.19 -10.91
C VAL A 38 0.40 16.73 -10.46
N VAL A 39 -0.30 17.41 -11.38
CA VAL A 39 -1.66 17.92 -11.16
C VAL A 39 -2.63 16.98 -11.86
N ILE A 40 -3.61 16.51 -11.13
CA ILE A 40 -4.62 15.54 -11.57
C ILE A 40 -5.97 16.22 -11.54
N ASP A 41 -6.70 16.18 -12.66
CA ASP A 41 -8.07 16.66 -12.74
C ASP A 41 -9.01 15.76 -11.95
N LYS A 42 -10.05 16.35 -11.35
CA LYS A 42 -11.08 15.63 -10.62
C LYS A 42 -12.45 16.00 -11.16
N SER A 43 -13.32 15.03 -11.32
CA SER A 43 -14.71 15.25 -11.78
C SER A 43 -15.49 16.21 -10.88
N PHE A 44 -15.11 16.29 -9.60
CA PHE A 44 -15.71 17.20 -8.60
C PHE A 44 -14.62 17.70 -7.66
N GLY A 45 -14.68 19.00 -7.30
CA GLY A 45 -13.73 19.63 -6.39
C GLY A 45 -12.51 20.24 -7.07
N ALA A 46 -11.49 20.58 -6.27
CA ALA A 46 -10.24 21.12 -6.76
C ALA A 46 -9.35 20.00 -7.35
N PRO A 47 -8.50 20.32 -8.35
CA PRO A 47 -7.49 19.39 -8.83
C PRO A 47 -6.62 18.87 -7.69
N ARG A 48 -6.25 17.57 -7.75
CA ARG A 48 -5.31 16.96 -6.79
C ARG A 48 -3.88 17.25 -7.22
N ILE A 49 -3.05 17.68 -6.28
CA ILE A 49 -1.61 17.83 -6.47
C ILE A 49 -0.91 16.76 -5.66
N THR A 50 0.00 15.99 -6.29
CA THR A 50 0.70 14.90 -5.61
C THR A 50 2.09 14.66 -6.22
N LYS A 51 2.98 14.06 -5.42
CA LYS A 51 4.24 13.44 -5.85
C LYS A 51 4.22 11.93 -5.74
N ASP A 52 3.17 11.35 -5.17
CA ASP A 52 3.05 9.90 -5.03
C ASP A 52 2.86 9.22 -6.38
N GLY A 53 3.81 8.33 -6.70
CA GLY A 53 3.86 7.64 -8.00
C GLY A 53 2.68 6.70 -8.23
N VAL A 54 2.19 6.01 -7.20
CA VAL A 54 1.04 5.10 -7.36
C VAL A 54 -0.25 5.86 -7.61
N THR A 55 -0.44 7.01 -6.94
CA THR A 55 -1.59 7.89 -7.18
C THR A 55 -1.59 8.40 -8.62
N VAL A 56 -0.44 8.88 -9.13
CA VAL A 56 -0.33 9.32 -10.52
C VAL A 56 -0.62 8.16 -11.48
N ALA A 57 -0.05 6.98 -11.23
CA ALA A 57 -0.23 5.81 -12.09
C ALA A 57 -1.68 5.34 -12.16
N LYS A 58 -2.43 5.42 -11.07
CA LYS A 58 -3.85 5.01 -10.99
C LYS A 58 -4.78 5.90 -11.80
N GLU A 59 -4.46 7.17 -12.00
CA GLU A 59 -5.29 8.12 -12.72
C GLU A 59 -5.07 8.11 -14.24
N ILE A 60 -4.05 7.39 -14.73
CA ILE A 60 -3.75 7.35 -16.15
C ILE A 60 -4.57 6.26 -16.84
N GLU A 61 -5.48 6.68 -17.71
CA GLU A 61 -6.25 5.84 -18.61
C GLU A 61 -6.15 6.41 -20.02
N LEU A 62 -5.84 5.54 -21.00
CA LEU A 62 -5.60 5.94 -22.38
C LEU A 62 -6.76 5.53 -23.29
N GLU A 63 -7.05 6.36 -24.27
CA GLU A 63 -8.15 6.12 -25.23
C GLU A 63 -7.89 4.88 -26.11
N ASP A 64 -6.66 4.72 -26.63
CA ASP A 64 -6.27 3.51 -27.37
C ASP A 64 -6.16 2.33 -26.40
N LYS A 65 -6.99 1.32 -26.61
CA LYS A 65 -7.08 0.14 -25.72
C LYS A 65 -5.78 -0.64 -25.63
N PHE A 66 -4.99 -0.70 -26.69
CA PHE A 66 -3.72 -1.44 -26.71
C PHE A 66 -2.62 -0.66 -26.00
N GLU A 67 -2.56 0.66 -26.18
CA GLU A 67 -1.68 1.53 -25.39
C GLU A 67 -2.09 1.49 -23.91
N ASN A 68 -3.39 1.52 -23.64
CA ASN A 68 -3.91 1.42 -22.28
C ASN A 68 -3.52 0.10 -21.59
N MET A 69 -3.50 -1.05 -22.30
CA MET A 69 -3.00 -2.30 -21.73
C MET A 69 -1.55 -2.18 -21.26
N GLY A 70 -0.67 -1.53 -22.05
CA GLY A 70 0.71 -1.27 -21.65
C GLY A 70 0.81 -0.39 -20.40
N ALA A 71 0.03 0.69 -20.34
CA ALA A 71 -0.07 1.56 -19.18
C ALA A 71 -0.58 0.81 -17.94
N GLN A 72 -1.65 0.01 -18.08
CA GLN A 72 -2.23 -0.77 -16.98
C GLN A 72 -1.24 -1.79 -16.40
N MET A 73 -0.40 -2.42 -17.23
CA MET A 73 0.64 -3.35 -16.72
C MET A 73 1.68 -2.63 -15.86
N VAL A 74 2.09 -1.42 -16.22
CA VAL A 74 3.02 -0.62 -15.38
C VAL A 74 2.30 -0.06 -14.15
N ARG A 75 1.01 0.29 -14.25
CA ARG A 75 0.20 0.63 -13.08
C ARG A 75 0.17 -0.52 -12.07
N GLU A 76 0.09 -1.77 -12.52
CA GLU A 76 0.15 -2.94 -11.66
C GLU A 76 1.48 -3.04 -10.91
N VAL A 77 2.62 -2.70 -11.57
CA VAL A 77 3.93 -2.62 -10.89
C VAL A 77 3.89 -1.64 -9.73
N ALA A 78 3.41 -0.41 -9.97
CA ALA A 78 3.34 0.62 -8.92
C ALA A 78 2.40 0.19 -7.78
N SER A 79 1.23 -0.38 -8.10
CA SER A 79 0.27 -0.85 -7.10
C SER A 79 0.83 -1.99 -6.27
N LYS A 80 1.47 -2.98 -6.90
CA LYS A 80 2.06 -4.13 -6.21
C LYS A 80 3.20 -3.73 -5.27
N THR A 81 4.07 -2.84 -5.73
CA THR A 81 5.16 -2.29 -4.90
C THR A 81 4.60 -1.54 -3.70
N ASN A 82 3.54 -0.75 -3.90
CA ASN A 82 2.85 -0.08 -2.79
C ASN A 82 2.28 -1.07 -1.78
N ASP A 83 1.62 -2.13 -2.24
CA ASP A 83 1.01 -3.16 -1.36
C ASP A 83 2.05 -3.90 -0.51
N LEU A 84 3.26 -4.14 -1.05
CA LEU A 84 4.30 -4.94 -0.40
C LEU A 84 5.26 -4.10 0.47
N ALA A 85 5.59 -2.90 0.03
CA ALA A 85 6.61 -2.06 0.66
C ALA A 85 6.08 -0.68 1.11
N GLY A 86 4.94 -0.23 0.58
CA GLY A 86 4.29 1.03 0.91
C GLY A 86 5.02 2.28 0.39
N ASP A 87 6.14 2.09 -0.31
CA ASP A 87 6.97 3.14 -0.93
C ASP A 87 7.73 2.55 -2.14
N GLY A 88 8.46 3.39 -2.88
CA GLY A 88 9.29 2.96 -4.03
C GLY A 88 8.53 2.79 -5.34
N THR A 89 7.28 3.21 -5.42
CA THR A 89 6.39 3.05 -6.58
C THR A 89 6.93 3.74 -7.83
N THR A 90 7.51 4.93 -7.68
CA THR A 90 8.15 5.67 -8.78
C THR A 90 9.41 4.97 -9.26
N THR A 91 10.26 4.47 -8.34
CA THR A 91 11.47 3.69 -8.68
C THR A 91 11.11 2.42 -9.45
N ALA A 92 10.09 1.69 -9.01
CA ALA A 92 9.59 0.48 -9.68
C ALA A 92 9.10 0.79 -11.10
N THR A 93 8.37 1.88 -11.28
CA THR A 93 7.89 2.35 -12.59
C THR A 93 9.04 2.68 -13.54
N VAL A 94 10.07 3.38 -13.05
CA VAL A 94 11.28 3.72 -13.83
C VAL A 94 12.05 2.46 -14.24
N LEU A 95 12.22 1.52 -13.32
CA LEU A 95 12.86 0.23 -13.59
C LEU A 95 12.08 -0.59 -14.62
N ALA A 96 10.75 -0.68 -14.49
CA ALA A 96 9.89 -1.39 -15.44
C ALA A 96 10.02 -0.80 -16.85
N GLN A 97 9.93 0.52 -16.98
CA GLN A 97 10.13 1.20 -18.26
C GLN A 97 11.50 0.88 -18.87
N ALA A 98 12.56 0.94 -18.06
CA ALA A 98 13.91 0.68 -18.53
C ALA A 98 14.09 -0.77 -19.02
N ILE A 99 13.58 -1.76 -18.27
CA ILE A 99 13.67 -3.17 -18.63
C ILE A 99 12.87 -3.44 -19.91
N VAL A 100 11.63 -2.93 -20.01
CA VAL A 100 10.77 -3.13 -21.20
C VAL A 100 11.39 -2.49 -22.44
N ARG A 101 11.88 -1.25 -22.34
CA ARG A 101 12.51 -0.54 -23.47
C ARG A 101 13.77 -1.24 -23.97
N GLU A 102 14.65 -1.67 -23.06
CA GLU A 102 15.85 -2.40 -23.46
C GLU A 102 15.50 -3.79 -24.00
N GLY A 103 14.57 -4.52 -23.37
CA GLY A 103 14.11 -5.83 -23.81
C GLY A 103 13.49 -5.80 -25.23
N ALA A 104 12.65 -4.81 -25.50
CA ALA A 104 12.03 -4.65 -26.82
C ALA A 104 13.04 -4.48 -27.95
N LYS A 105 14.19 -3.85 -27.72
CA LYS A 105 15.27 -3.73 -28.72
C LYS A 105 15.84 -5.09 -29.10
N PHE A 106 16.07 -5.97 -28.11
CA PHE A 106 16.60 -7.31 -28.36
C PHE A 106 15.57 -8.23 -29.03
N VAL A 107 14.29 -8.11 -28.66
CA VAL A 107 13.20 -8.83 -29.34
C VAL A 107 13.08 -8.37 -30.79
N ALA A 108 13.16 -7.06 -31.07
CA ALA A 108 13.15 -6.53 -32.42
C ALA A 108 14.39 -6.98 -33.24
N ALA A 109 15.51 -7.24 -32.59
CA ALA A 109 16.71 -7.83 -33.19
C ALA A 109 16.62 -9.35 -33.41
N GLY A 110 15.48 -9.99 -33.11
CA GLY A 110 15.21 -11.41 -33.36
C GLY A 110 15.68 -12.38 -32.28
N MET A 111 16.04 -11.88 -31.09
CA MET A 111 16.39 -12.74 -29.95
C MET A 111 15.14 -13.39 -29.35
N ASN A 112 15.31 -14.60 -28.77
CA ASN A 112 14.23 -15.35 -28.15
C ASN A 112 13.72 -14.65 -26.86
N PRO A 113 12.46 -14.15 -26.84
CA PRO A 113 11.93 -13.43 -25.68
C PRO A 113 11.91 -14.25 -24.37
N MET A 114 11.70 -15.56 -24.46
CA MET A 114 11.67 -16.43 -23.29
C MET A 114 13.06 -16.60 -22.68
N ASP A 115 14.11 -16.66 -23.48
CA ASP A 115 15.49 -16.73 -23.00
C ASP A 115 15.95 -15.36 -22.47
N LEU A 116 15.55 -14.26 -23.12
CA LEU A 116 15.75 -12.90 -22.58
C LEU A 116 15.14 -12.80 -21.17
N LYS A 117 13.88 -13.26 -20.98
CA LYS A 117 13.24 -13.26 -19.66
C LYS A 117 14.01 -14.09 -18.65
N ARG A 118 14.51 -15.29 -19.00
CA ARG A 118 15.34 -16.10 -18.11
C ARG A 118 16.61 -15.36 -17.66
N GLY A 119 17.24 -14.62 -18.58
CA GLY A 119 18.40 -13.79 -18.27
C GLY A 119 18.05 -12.63 -17.33
N VAL A 120 16.92 -11.99 -17.52
CA VAL A 120 16.39 -10.95 -16.62
C VAL A 120 16.17 -11.53 -15.23
N ASP A 121 15.47 -12.67 -15.13
CA ASP A 121 15.17 -13.32 -13.84
C ASP A 121 16.46 -13.67 -13.06
N LEU A 122 17.48 -14.25 -13.74
CA LEU A 122 18.78 -14.56 -13.13
C LEU A 122 19.48 -13.32 -12.60
N ALA A 123 19.51 -12.24 -13.38
CA ALA A 123 20.17 -11.00 -13.01
C ALA A 123 19.49 -10.31 -11.83
N VAL A 124 18.16 -10.32 -11.79
CA VAL A 124 17.39 -9.74 -10.70
C VAL A 124 17.58 -10.49 -9.39
N ILE A 125 17.58 -11.83 -9.43
CA ILE A 125 17.86 -12.66 -8.24
C ILE A 125 19.24 -12.32 -7.66
N GLU A 126 20.26 -12.18 -8.50
CA GLU A 126 21.61 -11.87 -8.02
C GLU A 126 21.73 -10.42 -7.50
N ALA A 127 21.06 -9.46 -8.15
CA ALA A 127 21.01 -8.08 -7.67
C ALA A 127 20.33 -7.98 -6.30
N ILE A 128 19.20 -8.70 -6.09
CA ILE A 128 18.50 -8.74 -4.81
C ILE A 128 19.38 -9.32 -3.71
N LYS A 129 20.05 -10.44 -3.95
CA LYS A 129 20.99 -11.04 -2.99
C LYS A 129 22.09 -10.06 -2.57
N ASP A 130 22.62 -9.29 -3.52
CA ASP A 130 23.65 -8.31 -3.23
C ASP A 130 23.10 -7.13 -2.40
N ILE A 131 21.88 -6.66 -2.69
CA ILE A 131 21.21 -5.61 -1.91
C ILE A 131 20.97 -6.09 -0.47
N GLU A 132 20.38 -7.27 -0.29
CA GLU A 132 20.12 -7.87 1.04
C GLU A 132 21.40 -8.06 1.85
N LYS A 133 22.48 -8.54 1.21
CA LYS A 133 23.79 -8.73 1.85
C LYS A 133 24.39 -7.42 2.35
N ARG A 134 24.15 -6.31 1.65
CA ARG A 134 24.69 -4.98 2.01
C ARG A 134 23.78 -4.20 2.95
N ALA A 135 22.56 -4.67 3.18
CA ALA A 135 21.63 -4.01 4.07
C ALA A 135 22.17 -3.94 5.51
N LYS A 136 22.14 -2.74 6.07
CA LYS A 136 22.55 -2.44 7.45
C LYS A 136 21.29 -2.34 8.31
N LYS A 137 21.22 -3.11 9.40
CA LYS A 137 20.09 -3.03 10.35
C LYS A 137 20.01 -1.65 10.98
N VAL A 138 18.80 -1.11 11.06
CA VAL A 138 18.50 0.12 11.81
C VAL A 138 18.70 -0.14 13.30
N LYS A 139 19.45 0.72 13.99
CA LYS A 139 19.86 0.49 15.38
C LYS A 139 19.27 1.47 16.37
N ASN A 140 18.97 2.68 15.94
CA ASN A 140 18.56 3.77 16.85
C ASN A 140 17.46 4.64 16.22
N SER A 141 16.87 5.50 17.03
CA SER A 141 15.80 6.42 16.65
C SER A 141 16.25 7.45 15.59
N ASP A 142 17.54 7.82 15.58
CA ASP A 142 18.06 8.80 14.63
C ASP A 142 18.10 8.22 13.20
N GLU A 143 18.51 6.94 13.05
CA GLU A 143 18.45 6.24 11.76
C GLU A 143 17.00 6.08 11.27
N VAL A 144 16.04 5.85 12.20
CA VAL A 144 14.60 5.84 11.90
C VAL A 144 14.15 7.20 11.39
N ALA A 145 14.53 8.29 12.08
CA ALA A 145 14.20 9.66 11.68
C ALA A 145 14.80 10.02 10.31
N GLN A 146 16.03 9.57 10.00
CA GLN A 146 16.68 9.78 8.70
C GLN A 146 15.87 9.13 7.56
N VAL A 147 15.45 7.87 7.72
CA VAL A 147 14.61 7.18 6.72
C VAL A 147 13.30 7.94 6.50
N GLY A 148 12.60 8.31 7.59
CA GLY A 148 11.38 9.07 7.52
C GLY A 148 11.56 10.43 6.83
N THR A 149 12.66 11.13 7.12
CA THR A 149 13.01 12.41 6.49
C THR A 149 13.22 12.27 4.98
N ILE A 150 13.97 11.25 4.55
CA ILE A 150 14.24 11.04 3.11
C ILE A 150 12.96 10.69 2.36
N SER A 151 12.16 9.77 2.87
CA SER A 151 10.88 9.41 2.26
C SER A 151 9.87 10.56 2.27
N ALA A 152 9.95 11.44 3.28
CA ALA A 152 9.18 12.70 3.35
C ALA A 152 9.75 13.85 2.49
N ASN A 153 10.56 13.57 1.47
CA ASN A 153 11.21 14.55 0.59
C ASN A 153 12.09 15.59 1.32
N GLY A 154 12.78 15.17 2.39
CA GLY A 154 13.70 16.00 3.16
C GLY A 154 13.06 16.77 4.33
N ASP A 155 11.80 16.50 4.66
CA ASP A 155 11.11 17.12 5.79
C ASP A 155 11.51 16.41 7.10
N ALA A 156 12.46 17.02 7.83
CA ALA A 156 12.97 16.46 9.09
C ALA A 156 11.89 16.39 10.18
N SER A 157 10.90 17.28 10.16
CA SER A 157 9.83 17.29 11.18
C SER A 157 8.96 16.02 11.09
N ILE A 158 8.73 15.53 9.89
CA ILE A 158 8.00 14.27 9.65
C ILE A 158 8.85 13.08 10.13
N GLY A 159 10.14 13.05 9.80
CA GLY A 159 11.04 11.98 10.25
C GLY A 159 11.12 11.86 11.76
N GLU A 160 11.31 12.99 12.46
CA GLU A 160 11.35 13.06 13.92
C GLU A 160 10.01 12.64 14.56
N MET A 161 8.90 13.03 13.97
CA MET A 161 7.57 12.66 14.44
C MET A 161 7.32 11.15 14.34
N ILE A 162 7.69 10.53 13.22
CA ILE A 162 7.57 9.07 13.02
C ILE A 162 8.48 8.32 13.99
N ALA A 163 9.73 8.77 14.16
CA ALA A 163 10.65 8.18 15.12
C ALA A 163 10.14 8.29 16.56
N GLY A 164 9.58 9.44 16.93
CA GLY A 164 8.93 9.67 18.22
C GLY A 164 7.68 8.78 18.43
N ALA A 165 6.88 8.59 17.37
CA ALA A 165 5.75 7.68 17.40
C ALA A 165 6.21 6.22 17.63
N MET A 166 7.19 5.75 16.86
CA MET A 166 7.74 4.39 16.99
C MET A 166 8.40 4.16 18.36
N GLN A 167 9.05 5.18 18.94
CA GLN A 167 9.61 5.07 20.28
C GLN A 167 8.53 4.88 21.35
N ARG A 168 7.36 5.52 21.19
CA ARG A 168 6.25 5.43 22.17
C ARG A 168 5.48 4.12 22.09
N VAL A 169 5.19 3.64 20.88
CA VAL A 169 4.39 2.42 20.66
C VAL A 169 5.23 1.17 20.37
N GLY A 170 6.54 1.32 20.19
CA GLY A 170 7.46 0.26 19.79
C GLY A 170 7.51 0.05 18.27
N ASN A 171 8.50 -0.73 17.82
CA ASN A 171 8.74 -0.97 16.40
C ASN A 171 7.59 -1.72 15.71
N GLU A 172 6.90 -2.58 16.44
CA GLU A 172 5.71 -3.32 15.98
C GLU A 172 4.40 -2.59 16.32
N GLY A 173 4.51 -1.39 16.91
CA GLY A 173 3.37 -0.61 17.35
C GLY A 173 2.56 -0.04 16.18
N VAL A 174 1.29 0.21 16.45
CA VAL A 174 0.37 0.75 15.44
C VAL A 174 0.50 2.27 15.38
N ILE A 175 0.72 2.79 14.19
CA ILE A 175 0.72 4.24 13.90
C ILE A 175 -0.29 4.48 12.79
N THR A 176 -1.24 5.39 13.03
CA THR A 176 -2.25 5.82 12.06
C THR A 176 -2.07 7.29 11.71
N VAL A 177 -2.43 7.65 10.49
CA VAL A 177 -2.35 9.04 10.01
C VAL A 177 -3.75 9.55 9.69
N GLU A 178 -4.17 10.61 10.37
CA GLU A 178 -5.50 11.20 10.26
C GLU A 178 -5.42 12.67 9.84
N GLU A 179 -6.49 13.20 9.27
CA GLU A 179 -6.61 14.63 8.98
C GLU A 179 -7.02 15.37 10.26
N ALA A 180 -6.28 16.42 10.61
CA ALA A 180 -6.65 17.34 11.68
C ALA A 180 -7.64 18.40 11.18
N LYS A 181 -8.39 18.97 12.12
CA LYS A 181 -9.19 20.19 11.88
C LYS A 181 -8.41 21.47 12.18
N THR A 182 -7.18 21.32 12.67
CA THR A 182 -6.27 22.41 13.05
C THR A 182 -5.19 22.60 12.00
N ALA A 183 -4.51 23.74 12.03
CA ALA A 183 -3.38 24.02 11.14
C ALA A 183 -2.10 23.25 11.54
N GLU A 184 -1.99 22.86 12.80
CA GLU A 184 -0.80 22.19 13.34
C GLU A 184 -0.93 20.66 13.22
N THR A 185 0.21 20.01 12.99
CA THR A 185 0.31 18.54 13.00
C THR A 185 0.71 18.07 14.38
N GLU A 186 -0.03 17.13 14.94
CA GLU A 186 0.13 16.63 16.30
C GLU A 186 0.32 15.12 16.35
N LEU A 187 1.06 14.62 17.35
CA LEU A 187 1.25 13.22 17.64
C LEU A 187 0.64 12.88 19.01
N ASP A 188 -0.41 12.09 19.01
CA ASP A 188 -1.05 11.54 20.20
C ASP A 188 -0.84 10.03 20.29
N VAL A 189 -0.85 9.50 21.53
CA VAL A 189 -0.93 8.05 21.79
C VAL A 189 -2.22 7.77 22.56
N VAL A 190 -3.05 6.92 21.97
CA VAL A 190 -4.38 6.59 22.50
C VAL A 190 -4.50 5.08 22.73
N GLU A 191 -5.47 4.69 23.56
CA GLU A 191 -5.80 3.28 23.75
C GLU A 191 -6.32 2.69 22.43
N GLY A 192 -5.77 1.55 22.03
CA GLY A 192 -6.15 0.93 20.77
C GLY A 192 -5.38 -0.34 20.47
N MET A 193 -5.78 -1.05 19.44
CA MET A 193 -5.07 -2.24 18.98
C MET A 193 -5.31 -2.52 17.50
N GLN A 194 -4.40 -3.28 16.90
CA GLN A 194 -4.56 -3.82 15.55
C GLN A 194 -4.51 -5.34 15.56
N PHE A 195 -5.31 -5.97 14.72
CA PHE A 195 -5.26 -7.41 14.49
C PHE A 195 -5.36 -7.79 13.02
N ASP A 196 -4.81 -8.96 12.66
CA ASP A 196 -4.64 -9.42 11.30
C ASP A 196 -5.91 -10.11 10.78
N ARG A 197 -6.95 -9.34 10.54
CA ARG A 197 -8.19 -9.73 9.84
C ARG A 197 -8.80 -8.48 9.24
N GLY A 198 -9.08 -8.51 7.94
CA GLY A 198 -9.71 -7.40 7.23
C GLY A 198 -11.20 -7.62 6.96
N TYR A 199 -11.77 -6.78 6.12
CA TYR A 199 -13.19 -6.84 5.80
C TYR A 199 -13.54 -8.13 5.03
N LEU A 200 -14.72 -8.69 5.34
CA LEU A 200 -15.23 -9.90 4.69
C LEU A 200 -15.75 -9.68 3.28
N SER A 201 -16.03 -8.44 2.91
CA SER A 201 -16.51 -8.10 1.57
C SER A 201 -15.97 -6.73 1.14
N PRO A 202 -15.47 -6.60 -0.10
CA PRO A 202 -15.08 -5.30 -0.66
C PRO A 202 -16.23 -4.29 -0.72
N TYR A 203 -17.47 -4.76 -0.71
CA TYR A 203 -18.64 -3.90 -0.70
C TYR A 203 -18.82 -3.10 0.59
N PHE A 204 -18.10 -3.44 1.66
CA PHE A 204 -18.05 -2.63 2.89
C PHE A 204 -17.18 -1.38 2.76
N VAL A 205 -16.29 -1.31 1.78
CA VAL A 205 -15.35 -0.19 1.58
C VAL A 205 -16.09 1.14 1.58
N THR A 206 -15.58 2.10 2.36
CA THR A 206 -16.06 3.49 2.44
C THR A 206 -15.13 4.46 1.72
N ASN A 207 -13.83 4.12 1.63
CA ASN A 207 -12.82 4.87 0.91
C ASN A 207 -12.28 4.04 -0.27
N PRO A 208 -12.80 4.23 -1.49
CA PRO A 208 -12.38 3.45 -2.65
C PRO A 208 -10.92 3.71 -3.08
N GLU A 209 -10.36 4.90 -2.80
CA GLU A 209 -8.98 5.24 -3.17
C GLU A 209 -7.97 4.39 -2.39
N LYS A 210 -8.21 4.20 -1.08
CA LYS A 210 -7.36 3.40 -0.19
C LYS A 210 -7.85 1.97 -0.01
N MET A 211 -9.01 1.61 -0.57
CA MET A 211 -9.67 0.32 -0.35
C MET A 211 -9.86 0.00 1.14
N THR A 212 -10.24 1.01 1.94
CA THR A 212 -10.46 0.88 3.39
C THR A 212 -11.91 1.13 3.78
N VAL A 213 -12.29 0.59 4.94
CA VAL A 213 -13.51 0.93 5.64
C VAL A 213 -13.13 1.82 6.81
N ASP A 214 -13.53 3.08 6.77
CA ASP A 214 -13.29 4.05 7.84
C ASP A 214 -14.64 4.34 8.52
N LEU A 215 -14.77 3.97 9.80
CA LEU A 215 -15.99 4.17 10.58
C LEU A 215 -15.67 5.00 11.83
N GLU A 216 -16.34 6.14 11.98
CA GLU A 216 -16.21 7.03 13.12
C GLU A 216 -17.31 6.77 14.15
N ASP A 217 -16.92 6.71 15.43
CA ASP A 217 -17.78 6.43 16.60
C ASP A 217 -18.65 5.17 16.46
N PRO A 218 -18.09 4.04 15.95
CA PRO A 218 -18.86 2.84 15.73
C PRO A 218 -19.19 2.09 17.01
N TYR A 219 -20.29 1.33 16.97
CA TYR A 219 -20.50 0.20 17.85
C TYR A 219 -19.72 -1.01 17.35
N LEU A 220 -19.26 -1.87 18.29
CA LEU A 220 -18.61 -3.13 17.99
C LEU A 220 -19.42 -4.28 18.60
N LEU A 221 -19.98 -5.14 17.75
CA LEU A 221 -20.58 -6.40 18.17
C LEU A 221 -19.48 -7.46 18.13
N ILE A 222 -19.17 -8.03 19.30
CA ILE A 222 -18.10 -9.03 19.48
C ILE A 222 -18.77 -10.36 19.75
N PHE A 223 -18.75 -11.29 18.77
CA PHE A 223 -19.47 -12.56 18.83
C PHE A 223 -18.50 -13.75 18.66
N ASP A 224 -18.61 -14.74 19.52
CA ASP A 224 -17.66 -15.86 19.56
C ASP A 224 -17.94 -16.98 18.54
N LYS A 225 -19.10 -16.96 17.89
CA LYS A 225 -19.53 -17.96 16.91
C LYS A 225 -19.68 -17.37 15.51
N LYS A 226 -20.06 -18.24 14.56
CA LYS A 226 -20.40 -17.84 13.21
C LYS A 226 -21.78 -17.19 13.15
N LEU A 227 -21.89 -16.17 12.31
CA LEU A 227 -23.14 -15.49 11.99
C LEU A 227 -23.55 -15.85 10.56
N SER A 228 -24.52 -16.76 10.40
CA SER A 228 -25.03 -17.20 9.09
C SER A 228 -26.47 -16.74 8.80
N GLY A 229 -27.29 -16.52 9.84
CA GLY A 229 -28.66 -16.00 9.74
C GLY A 229 -28.81 -14.65 10.40
N LEU A 230 -29.81 -13.87 9.98
CA LEU A 230 -30.02 -12.51 10.47
C LEU A 230 -31.03 -12.39 11.60
N GLN A 231 -31.93 -13.35 11.77
CA GLN A 231 -33.02 -13.22 12.73
C GLN A 231 -32.55 -12.90 14.15
N ALA A 232 -31.44 -13.55 14.58
CA ALA A 232 -30.90 -13.34 15.91
C ALA A 232 -30.28 -11.96 16.12
N ILE A 233 -29.81 -11.30 15.06
CA ILE A 233 -29.14 -9.99 15.13
C ILE A 233 -30.08 -8.82 14.79
N LEU A 234 -31.26 -9.07 14.26
CA LEU A 234 -32.20 -8.03 13.85
C LEU A 234 -32.47 -6.96 14.93
N PRO A 235 -32.73 -7.31 16.21
CA PRO A 235 -32.95 -6.30 17.26
C PRO A 235 -31.75 -5.35 17.43
N VAL A 236 -30.54 -5.87 17.32
CA VAL A 236 -29.31 -5.08 17.41
C VAL A 236 -29.18 -4.15 16.21
N LEU A 237 -29.44 -4.66 15.00
CA LEU A 237 -29.38 -3.86 13.77
C LEU A 237 -30.39 -2.72 13.79
N GLU A 238 -31.61 -2.96 14.23
CA GLU A 238 -32.64 -1.94 14.36
C GLU A 238 -32.23 -0.86 15.38
N ALA A 239 -31.72 -1.25 16.54
CA ALA A 239 -31.25 -0.32 17.54
C ALA A 239 -30.06 0.53 17.04
N VAL A 240 -29.12 -0.07 16.29
CA VAL A 240 -27.99 0.63 15.68
C VAL A 240 -28.48 1.62 14.61
N VAL A 241 -29.40 1.23 13.74
CA VAL A 241 -30.01 2.13 12.75
C VAL A 241 -30.67 3.33 13.41
N GLN A 242 -31.46 3.11 14.48
CA GLN A 242 -32.10 4.18 15.25
C GLN A 242 -31.09 5.13 15.90
N SER A 243 -29.91 4.62 16.30
CA SER A 243 -28.84 5.44 16.87
C SER A 243 -28.11 6.32 15.83
N GLY A 244 -28.23 6.01 14.55
CA GLY A 244 -27.52 6.67 13.45
C GLY A 244 -26.02 6.40 13.38
N LYS A 245 -25.48 5.54 14.26
CA LYS A 245 -24.04 5.22 14.35
C LYS A 245 -23.69 4.00 13.49
N PRO A 246 -22.41 3.89 13.06
CA PRO A 246 -21.94 2.70 12.37
C PRO A 246 -21.83 1.48 13.29
N LEU A 247 -21.82 0.29 12.68
CA LEU A 247 -21.60 -0.99 13.36
C LEU A 247 -20.44 -1.76 12.73
N VAL A 248 -19.53 -2.24 13.58
CA VAL A 248 -18.53 -3.25 13.21
C VAL A 248 -18.93 -4.57 13.86
N ILE A 249 -19.00 -5.63 13.07
CA ILE A 249 -19.27 -6.98 13.56
C ILE A 249 -17.94 -7.74 13.53
N VAL A 250 -17.49 -8.18 14.71
CA VAL A 250 -16.33 -9.05 14.89
C VAL A 250 -16.85 -10.41 15.31
N ALA A 251 -16.84 -11.40 14.41
CA ALA A 251 -17.36 -12.72 14.67
C ALA A 251 -16.40 -13.81 14.19
N GLU A 252 -16.58 -15.07 14.62
CA GLU A 252 -15.79 -16.18 14.08
C GLU A 252 -15.81 -16.19 12.56
N ASP A 253 -17.00 -16.03 11.98
CA ASP A 253 -17.23 -15.79 10.55
C ASP A 253 -18.58 -15.10 10.37
N VAL A 254 -18.76 -14.40 9.26
CA VAL A 254 -20.07 -13.89 8.82
C VAL A 254 -20.27 -14.37 7.38
N GLU A 255 -21.23 -15.24 7.17
CA GLU A 255 -21.40 -15.96 5.90
C GLU A 255 -22.87 -16.06 5.47
N GLY A 256 -23.11 -16.55 4.26
CA GLY A 256 -24.44 -16.86 3.76
C GLY A 256 -25.39 -15.67 3.71
N GLU A 257 -26.61 -15.87 4.20
CA GLU A 257 -27.68 -14.87 4.21
C GLU A 257 -27.30 -13.63 5.03
N ALA A 258 -26.61 -13.80 6.16
CA ALA A 258 -26.19 -12.71 7.01
C ALA A 258 -25.27 -11.73 6.27
N LEU A 259 -24.20 -12.23 5.64
CA LEU A 259 -23.27 -11.39 4.89
C LEU A 259 -23.96 -10.70 3.71
N ALA A 260 -24.75 -11.45 2.92
CA ALA A 260 -25.45 -10.90 1.76
C ALA A 260 -26.38 -9.75 2.14
N THR A 261 -27.14 -9.91 3.22
CA THR A 261 -28.08 -8.88 3.66
C THR A 261 -27.40 -7.66 4.28
N LEU A 262 -26.30 -7.83 5.03
CA LEU A 262 -25.50 -6.71 5.53
C LEU A 262 -24.95 -5.87 4.36
N VAL A 263 -24.42 -6.53 3.34
CA VAL A 263 -23.91 -5.87 2.12
C VAL A 263 -25.05 -5.11 1.40
N VAL A 264 -26.19 -5.74 1.18
CA VAL A 264 -27.35 -5.09 0.51
C VAL A 264 -27.84 -3.86 1.29
N ASN A 265 -27.97 -3.96 2.61
CA ASN A 265 -28.40 -2.83 3.44
C ASN A 265 -27.39 -1.69 3.46
N LYS A 266 -26.09 -2.01 3.46
CA LYS A 266 -25.02 -1.01 3.34
C LYS A 266 -25.10 -0.29 1.99
N LEU A 267 -25.24 -1.03 0.88
CA LEU A 267 -25.31 -0.47 -0.47
C LEU A 267 -26.57 0.41 -0.67
N ARG A 268 -27.69 0.08 -0.02
CA ARG A 268 -28.89 0.89 -0.02
C ARG A 268 -28.82 2.12 0.89
N GLY A 269 -27.71 2.30 1.63
CA GLY A 269 -27.53 3.42 2.55
C GLY A 269 -28.35 3.33 3.85
N GLY A 270 -29.04 2.21 4.09
CA GLY A 270 -29.85 2.02 5.29
C GLY A 270 -29.06 1.68 6.55
N LEU A 271 -27.85 1.14 6.39
CA LEU A 271 -27.01 0.72 7.51
C LEU A 271 -25.54 1.00 7.20
N LYS A 272 -24.85 1.69 8.09
CA LYS A 272 -23.39 1.85 8.04
C LYS A 272 -22.77 0.67 8.78
N VAL A 273 -22.32 -0.36 8.06
CA VAL A 273 -21.83 -1.60 8.67
C VAL A 273 -20.62 -2.14 7.96
N ALA A 274 -19.76 -2.82 8.72
CA ALA A 274 -18.72 -3.69 8.23
C ALA A 274 -18.63 -4.94 9.09
N ALA A 275 -18.14 -6.03 8.50
CA ALA A 275 -17.93 -7.29 9.19
C ALA A 275 -16.51 -7.81 8.95
N VAL A 276 -15.88 -8.30 10.01
CA VAL A 276 -14.54 -8.87 10.02
C VAL A 276 -14.53 -10.20 10.77
N LYS A 277 -13.58 -11.08 10.42
CA LYS A 277 -13.35 -12.30 11.19
C LYS A 277 -12.62 -11.99 12.49
N ALA A 278 -12.99 -12.69 13.54
CA ALA A 278 -12.26 -12.67 14.79
C ALA A 278 -10.81 -13.18 14.59
N PRO A 279 -9.82 -12.53 15.21
CA PRO A 279 -8.43 -12.98 15.14
C PRO A 279 -8.19 -14.26 15.94
N GLY A 280 -7.25 -15.10 15.49
CA GLY A 280 -6.88 -16.34 16.16
C GLY A 280 -7.84 -17.50 15.91
N PHE A 281 -7.59 -18.63 16.60
CA PHE A 281 -8.37 -19.86 16.54
C PHE A 281 -8.53 -20.45 17.95
N GLY A 282 -9.64 -21.20 18.17
CA GLY A 282 -9.90 -21.87 19.44
C GLY A 282 -9.85 -20.93 20.64
N ASP A 283 -9.18 -21.32 21.72
CA ASP A 283 -9.08 -20.54 22.96
C ASP A 283 -8.35 -19.21 22.78
N ARG A 284 -7.40 -19.13 21.84
CA ARG A 284 -6.75 -17.87 21.49
C ARG A 284 -7.71 -16.87 20.90
N ARG A 285 -8.64 -17.32 20.05
CA ARG A 285 -9.69 -16.45 19.51
C ARG A 285 -10.57 -15.90 20.62
N LYS A 286 -11.00 -16.74 21.57
CA LYS A 286 -11.78 -16.31 22.74
C LYS A 286 -11.03 -15.25 23.54
N ALA A 287 -9.74 -15.49 23.83
CA ALA A 287 -8.91 -14.55 24.56
C ALA A 287 -8.71 -13.21 23.85
N MET A 288 -8.56 -13.22 22.53
CA MET A 288 -8.44 -11.99 21.72
C MET A 288 -9.76 -11.24 21.62
N LEU A 289 -10.90 -11.93 21.53
CA LEU A 289 -12.23 -11.29 21.59
C LEU A 289 -12.47 -10.61 22.94
N GLU A 290 -12.02 -11.22 24.05
CA GLU A 290 -12.04 -10.59 25.38
C GLU A 290 -11.16 -9.33 25.45
N ASP A 291 -9.96 -9.37 24.85
CA ASP A 291 -9.08 -8.20 24.80
C ASP A 291 -9.73 -7.05 24.03
N ILE A 292 -10.39 -7.35 22.90
CA ILE A 292 -11.15 -6.36 22.13
C ILE A 292 -12.33 -5.82 22.95
N ALA A 293 -13.05 -6.69 23.68
CA ALA A 293 -14.16 -6.29 24.51
C ALA A 293 -13.72 -5.34 25.64
N ILE A 294 -12.65 -5.67 26.34
CA ILE A 294 -12.08 -4.84 27.42
C ILE A 294 -11.62 -3.50 26.86
N LEU A 295 -10.90 -3.50 25.73
CA LEU A 295 -10.42 -2.28 25.08
C LEU A 295 -11.57 -1.35 24.68
N THR A 296 -12.66 -1.91 24.20
CA THR A 296 -13.79 -1.13 23.66
C THR A 296 -14.91 -0.91 24.69
N GLY A 297 -14.77 -1.43 25.90
CA GLY A 297 -15.77 -1.32 26.95
C GLY A 297 -17.05 -2.09 26.68
N GLY A 298 -16.99 -3.09 25.79
CA GLY A 298 -18.09 -3.99 25.45
C GLY A 298 -17.99 -5.34 26.16
N GLN A 299 -18.80 -6.29 25.68
CA GLN A 299 -18.81 -7.67 26.16
C GLN A 299 -18.71 -8.64 24.99
N VAL A 300 -18.05 -9.79 25.21
CA VAL A 300 -18.12 -10.89 24.26
C VAL A 300 -19.47 -11.55 24.37
N ILE A 301 -20.20 -11.57 23.28
CA ILE A 301 -21.48 -12.26 23.17
C ILE A 301 -21.22 -13.73 22.93
N SER A 302 -21.51 -14.55 23.93
CA SER A 302 -21.25 -15.98 23.93
C SER A 302 -22.38 -16.74 24.64
N GLU A 303 -22.91 -17.76 24.00
CA GLU A 303 -23.86 -18.65 24.63
C GLU A 303 -23.26 -19.46 25.79
N GLU A 304 -21.96 -19.73 25.74
CA GLU A 304 -21.22 -20.37 26.85
C GLU A 304 -21.25 -19.49 28.13
N LEU A 305 -21.29 -18.16 27.95
CA LEU A 305 -21.45 -17.18 29.02
C LEU A 305 -22.91 -16.89 29.36
N GLY A 306 -23.85 -17.60 28.72
CA GLY A 306 -25.30 -17.43 28.94
C GLY A 306 -25.92 -16.23 28.20
N ILE A 307 -25.17 -15.58 27.30
CA ILE A 307 -25.64 -14.41 26.54
C ILE A 307 -26.06 -14.85 25.14
N LYS A 308 -27.36 -14.75 24.87
CA LYS A 308 -27.91 -15.02 23.54
C LYS A 308 -27.89 -13.79 22.67
N LEU A 309 -27.65 -13.96 21.38
CA LEU A 309 -27.52 -12.86 20.41
C LEU A 309 -28.81 -12.01 20.33
N GLU A 310 -30.00 -12.62 20.49
CA GLU A 310 -31.29 -11.94 20.49
C GLU A 310 -31.52 -11.02 21.70
N SER A 311 -30.78 -11.24 22.79
CA SER A 311 -30.87 -10.44 24.02
C SER A 311 -29.88 -9.28 24.11
N VAL A 312 -29.08 -9.09 23.06
CA VAL A 312 -28.03 -8.07 23.04
C VAL A 312 -28.64 -6.67 22.94
N SER A 313 -28.20 -5.78 23.83
CA SER A 313 -28.55 -4.36 23.79
C SER A 313 -27.33 -3.51 23.41
N LEU A 314 -27.56 -2.24 23.00
CA LEU A 314 -26.47 -1.30 22.67
C LEU A 314 -25.46 -1.09 23.82
N ALA A 315 -25.89 -1.25 25.06
CA ALA A 315 -25.02 -1.12 26.23
C ALA A 315 -23.98 -2.26 26.36
N MET A 316 -24.21 -3.40 25.70
CA MET A 316 -23.31 -4.55 25.68
C MET A 316 -22.30 -4.47 24.54
N LEU A 317 -22.52 -3.59 23.57
CA LEU A 317 -21.63 -3.38 22.44
C LEU A 317 -20.41 -2.57 22.86
N GLY A 318 -19.25 -2.94 22.32
CA GLY A 318 -18.04 -2.12 22.42
C GLY A 318 -18.20 -0.82 21.65
N ARG A 319 -17.34 0.16 21.96
CA ARG A 319 -17.26 1.45 21.26
C ARG A 319 -15.82 1.87 21.08
N ALA A 320 -15.55 2.59 20.02
CA ALA A 320 -14.27 3.23 19.77
C ALA A 320 -14.51 4.57 19.08
N LYS A 321 -13.54 5.48 19.13
CA LYS A 321 -13.61 6.73 18.38
C LYS A 321 -13.55 6.49 16.87
N LYS A 322 -12.71 5.51 16.44
CA LYS A 322 -12.58 5.14 15.05
C LYS A 322 -12.21 3.67 14.89
N VAL A 323 -12.69 3.05 13.82
CA VAL A 323 -12.24 1.74 13.36
C VAL A 323 -11.88 1.83 11.88
N ILE A 324 -10.66 1.39 11.56
CA ILE A 324 -10.13 1.33 10.20
C ILE A 324 -9.96 -0.13 9.82
N ILE A 325 -10.61 -0.56 8.73
CA ILE A 325 -10.53 -1.93 8.27
C ILE A 325 -9.93 -1.94 6.86
N GLU A 326 -8.78 -2.56 6.72
CA GLU A 326 -8.10 -2.81 5.46
C GLU A 326 -8.44 -4.23 4.94
N LYS A 327 -7.84 -4.63 3.84
CA LYS A 327 -8.06 -5.96 3.27
C LYS A 327 -7.64 -7.11 4.21
N GLU A 328 -6.56 -6.92 4.97
CA GLU A 328 -5.94 -7.97 5.79
C GLU A 328 -5.87 -7.63 7.29
N LYS A 329 -6.21 -6.41 7.70
CA LYS A 329 -6.09 -5.96 9.09
C LYS A 329 -7.19 -4.99 9.50
N THR A 330 -7.45 -4.98 10.80
CA THR A 330 -8.41 -4.08 11.46
C THR A 330 -7.72 -3.35 12.60
N THR A 331 -7.81 -2.02 12.60
CA THR A 331 -7.27 -1.14 13.64
C THR A 331 -8.40 -0.47 14.41
N ILE A 332 -8.42 -0.66 15.71
CA ILE A 332 -9.31 0.02 16.66
C ILE A 332 -8.52 1.17 17.29
N VAL A 333 -9.03 2.39 17.14
CA VAL A 333 -8.39 3.60 17.65
C VAL A 333 -9.27 4.22 18.73
N ASP A 334 -8.68 4.52 19.88
CA ASP A 334 -9.31 5.20 21.01
C ASP A 334 -10.57 4.45 21.48
N GLY A 335 -10.36 3.22 21.95
CA GLY A 335 -11.42 2.40 22.59
C GLY A 335 -11.90 3.03 23.90
N VAL A 336 -13.21 2.94 24.17
CA VAL A 336 -13.80 3.55 25.39
C VAL A 336 -13.67 2.69 26.64
N GLY A 337 -12.90 1.60 26.59
CA GLY A 337 -12.62 0.73 27.74
C GLY A 337 -11.98 1.50 28.89
N LYS A 338 -12.27 1.09 30.12
CA LYS A 338 -11.67 1.75 31.29
C LYS A 338 -10.20 1.36 31.39
N LYS A 339 -9.35 2.35 31.52
CA LYS A 339 -7.89 2.17 31.64
C LYS A 339 -7.50 1.14 32.71
N LYS A 340 -8.19 1.14 33.88
CA LYS A 340 -7.98 0.17 34.95
C LYS A 340 -8.24 -1.28 34.50
N ASP A 341 -9.26 -1.51 33.65
CA ASP A 341 -9.61 -2.85 33.20
C ASP A 341 -8.58 -3.31 32.15
N ILE A 342 -8.11 -2.40 31.29
CA ILE A 342 -7.03 -2.66 30.33
C ILE A 342 -5.71 -2.99 31.06
N GLU A 343 -5.33 -2.19 32.06
CA GLU A 343 -4.13 -2.44 32.90
C GLU A 343 -4.23 -3.78 33.64
N GLY A 344 -5.41 -4.11 34.15
CA GLY A 344 -5.68 -5.42 34.78
C GLY A 344 -5.49 -6.57 33.80
N ARG A 345 -5.98 -6.41 32.55
CA ARG A 345 -5.81 -7.42 31.49
C ARG A 345 -4.34 -7.58 31.09
N VAL A 346 -3.61 -6.47 30.96
CA VAL A 346 -2.16 -6.46 30.69
C VAL A 346 -1.39 -7.21 31.80
N ALA A 347 -1.71 -6.96 33.07
CA ALA A 347 -1.11 -7.67 34.20
C ALA A 347 -1.40 -9.18 34.16
N GLN A 348 -2.62 -9.57 33.81
CA GLN A 348 -3.02 -10.97 33.66
C GLN A 348 -2.22 -11.67 32.56
N ILE A 349 -2.05 -11.03 31.37
CA ILE A 349 -1.26 -11.59 30.27
C ILE A 349 0.22 -11.73 30.68
N LYS A 350 0.78 -10.75 31.41
CA LYS A 350 2.16 -10.84 31.92
C LYS A 350 2.35 -12.04 32.85
N ALA A 351 1.41 -12.27 33.76
CA ALA A 351 1.45 -13.45 34.63
C ALA A 351 1.41 -14.76 33.81
N GLN A 352 0.57 -14.85 32.78
CA GLN A 352 0.51 -16.00 31.90
C GLN A 352 1.83 -16.25 31.14
N ILE A 353 2.57 -15.18 30.75
CA ILE A 353 3.89 -15.28 30.13
C ILE A 353 4.92 -15.90 31.08
N GLU A 354 4.85 -15.57 32.35
CA GLU A 354 5.75 -16.11 33.37
C GLU A 354 5.43 -17.57 33.72
N GLU A 355 4.15 -17.93 33.73
CA GLU A 355 3.70 -19.28 34.08
C GLU A 355 3.87 -20.30 32.95
N THR A 356 3.84 -19.86 31.69
CA THR A 356 3.90 -20.82 30.56
C THR A 356 5.28 -21.44 30.38
N THR A 357 5.29 -22.78 30.20
CA THR A 357 6.49 -23.56 29.89
C THR A 357 6.72 -23.74 28.39
N SER A 358 5.73 -23.38 27.54
CA SER A 358 5.80 -23.50 26.09
C SER A 358 6.39 -22.21 25.49
N ASP A 359 7.51 -22.32 24.79
CA ASP A 359 8.11 -21.18 24.09
C ASP A 359 7.19 -20.59 23.03
N TYR A 360 6.43 -21.44 22.34
CA TYR A 360 5.44 -21.00 21.36
C TYR A 360 4.28 -20.22 22.01
N ASP A 361 3.76 -20.70 23.13
CA ASP A 361 2.68 -19.98 23.83
C ASP A 361 3.19 -18.67 24.44
N ARG A 362 4.43 -18.67 24.93
CA ARG A 362 5.10 -17.46 25.42
C ARG A 362 5.21 -16.41 24.33
N GLU A 363 5.66 -16.78 23.14
CA GLU A 363 5.73 -15.89 21.98
C GLU A 363 4.36 -15.30 21.64
N LYS A 364 3.31 -16.12 21.56
CA LYS A 364 1.95 -15.66 21.25
C LYS A 364 1.32 -14.80 22.34
N LEU A 365 1.63 -15.03 23.59
CA LEU A 365 1.24 -14.16 24.69
C LEU A 365 1.98 -12.81 24.65
N GLN A 366 3.27 -12.81 24.27
CA GLN A 366 4.05 -11.58 24.08
C GLN A 366 3.51 -10.75 22.93
N GLU A 367 3.17 -11.36 21.77
CA GLU A 367 2.52 -10.67 20.67
C GLU A 367 1.19 -10.02 21.11
N ARG A 368 0.38 -10.75 21.86
CA ARG A 368 -0.90 -10.27 22.36
C ARG A 368 -0.73 -9.13 23.38
N LEU A 369 0.27 -9.24 24.26
CA LEU A 369 0.64 -8.18 25.20
C LEU A 369 1.07 -6.91 24.46
N ALA A 370 1.91 -7.03 23.46
CA ALA A 370 2.37 -5.90 22.66
C ALA A 370 1.21 -5.18 21.95
N LYS A 371 0.26 -5.94 21.40
CA LYS A 371 -0.94 -5.39 20.74
C LYS A 371 -1.87 -4.62 21.71
N LEU A 372 -2.02 -5.07 22.94
CA LEU A 372 -2.91 -4.44 23.93
C LEU A 372 -2.23 -3.30 24.69
N ALA A 373 -0.97 -3.47 25.09
CA ALA A 373 -0.26 -2.52 25.94
C ALA A 373 0.40 -1.37 25.15
N GLY A 374 0.66 -1.54 23.85
CA GLY A 374 1.34 -0.55 23.03
C GLY A 374 0.48 0.66 22.66
N GLY A 375 -0.83 0.51 22.67
CA GLY A 375 -1.75 1.54 22.18
C GLY A 375 -1.61 1.80 20.68
N VAL A 376 -2.17 2.91 20.24
CA VAL A 376 -2.09 3.40 18.84
C VAL A 376 -1.55 4.83 18.86
N ALA A 377 -0.44 5.06 18.14
CA ALA A 377 0.02 6.42 17.88
C ALA A 377 -0.81 7.01 16.72
N VAL A 378 -1.39 8.18 16.92
CA VAL A 378 -2.20 8.90 15.92
C VAL A 378 -1.48 10.16 15.53
N ILE A 379 -1.04 10.24 14.28
CA ILE A 379 -0.49 11.46 13.68
C ILE A 379 -1.65 12.21 13.04
N ARG A 380 -2.05 13.35 13.63
CA ARG A 380 -3.08 14.24 13.10
C ARG A 380 -2.44 15.32 12.25
N VAL A 381 -2.68 15.25 10.96
CA VAL A 381 -2.03 16.12 9.97
C VAL A 381 -2.81 17.41 9.82
N GLY A 382 -2.20 18.52 10.20
CA GLY A 382 -2.73 19.87 10.02
C GLY A 382 -2.20 20.56 8.77
N GLY A 383 -2.94 21.57 8.30
CA GLY A 383 -2.56 22.43 7.17
C GLY A 383 -3.53 23.58 6.98
N ALA A 384 -3.14 24.55 6.15
CA ALA A 384 -3.94 25.74 5.87
C ALA A 384 -5.10 25.45 4.89
N THR A 385 -4.96 24.44 4.05
CA THR A 385 -5.95 24.05 3.04
C THR A 385 -6.12 22.53 3.01
N GLU A 386 -7.28 22.06 2.58
CA GLU A 386 -7.58 20.62 2.43
C GLU A 386 -6.60 19.94 1.45
N VAL A 387 -6.18 20.64 0.40
CA VAL A 387 -5.20 20.12 -0.58
C VAL A 387 -3.84 19.90 0.08
N GLU A 388 -3.39 20.85 0.90
CA GLU A 388 -2.14 20.75 1.65
C GLU A 388 -2.18 19.60 2.67
N VAL A 389 -3.28 19.48 3.42
CA VAL A 389 -3.47 18.39 4.40
C VAL A 389 -3.39 17.01 3.73
N LYS A 390 -4.04 16.84 2.59
CA LYS A 390 -4.01 15.58 1.83
C LYS A 390 -2.61 15.25 1.31
N GLU A 391 -1.91 16.24 0.73
CA GLU A 391 -0.53 16.03 0.25
C GLU A 391 0.40 15.66 1.40
N LYS A 392 0.32 16.39 2.52
CA LYS A 392 1.15 16.12 3.69
C LYS A 392 0.84 14.77 4.33
N LYS A 393 -0.43 14.36 4.33
CA LYS A 393 -0.86 13.05 4.81
C LYS A 393 -0.29 11.92 3.95
N ASP A 394 -0.41 12.00 2.62
CA ASP A 394 0.16 11.02 1.71
C ASP A 394 1.67 10.88 1.94
N ARG A 395 2.39 11.99 2.10
CA ARG A 395 3.83 12.03 2.37
C ARG A 395 4.21 11.41 3.72
N ILE A 396 3.40 11.61 4.77
CA ILE A 396 3.60 10.98 6.07
C ILE A 396 3.31 9.47 6.00
N ASP A 397 2.27 9.05 5.28
CA ASP A 397 1.96 7.63 5.07
C ASP A 397 3.13 6.91 4.36
N ASP A 398 3.70 7.50 3.30
CA ASP A 398 4.86 6.97 2.59
C ASP A 398 6.09 6.86 3.52
N ALA A 399 6.38 7.94 4.26
CA ALA A 399 7.50 7.95 5.20
C ALA A 399 7.35 6.93 6.33
N LEU A 400 6.15 6.70 6.82
CA LEU A 400 5.85 5.67 7.82
C LEU A 400 6.09 4.26 7.27
N ASN A 401 5.63 4.00 6.04
CA ASN A 401 5.81 2.71 5.39
C ASN A 401 7.28 2.43 5.08
N ALA A 402 8.01 3.42 4.57
CA ALA A 402 9.46 3.32 4.35
C ALA A 402 10.22 3.04 5.65
N THR A 403 9.83 3.71 6.74
CA THR A 403 10.46 3.52 8.05
C THR A 403 10.22 2.10 8.59
N ARG A 404 9.00 1.58 8.47
CA ARG A 404 8.69 0.18 8.81
C ARG A 404 9.49 -0.81 7.96
N ALA A 405 9.59 -0.58 6.66
CA ALA A 405 10.38 -1.40 5.76
C ALA A 405 11.88 -1.40 6.15
N ALA A 406 12.42 -0.25 6.57
CA ALA A 406 13.80 -0.13 7.04
C ALA A 406 14.04 -0.88 8.35
N VAL A 407 13.11 -0.84 9.29
CA VAL A 407 13.21 -1.62 10.53
C VAL A 407 13.18 -3.13 10.25
N GLN A 408 12.39 -3.58 9.28
CA GLN A 408 12.26 -4.99 8.92
C GLN A 408 13.52 -5.55 8.25
N GLU A 409 14.04 -4.90 7.22
CA GLU A 409 15.11 -5.44 6.37
C GLU A 409 16.39 -4.61 6.35
N GLY A 410 16.42 -3.49 7.09
CA GLY A 410 17.58 -2.61 7.12
C GLY A 410 17.58 -1.55 6.01
N ILE A 411 18.67 -0.80 5.98
CA ILE A 411 18.91 0.33 5.07
C ILE A 411 20.10 0.09 4.16
N VAL A 412 20.05 0.70 2.98
CA VAL A 412 21.12 0.73 1.99
C VAL A 412 21.39 2.17 1.55
N PRO A 413 22.51 2.48 0.88
CA PRO A 413 22.73 3.81 0.30
C PRO A 413 21.59 4.18 -0.66
N GLY A 414 20.96 5.34 -0.42
CA GLY A 414 19.80 5.81 -1.15
C GLY A 414 20.12 6.44 -2.51
N GLY A 415 19.11 7.07 -3.11
CA GLY A 415 19.28 7.81 -4.36
C GLY A 415 19.62 6.94 -5.58
N GLY A 416 19.24 5.66 -5.59
CA GLY A 416 19.54 4.70 -6.65
C GLY A 416 20.94 4.09 -6.58
N ILE A 417 21.75 4.43 -5.57
CA ILE A 417 23.12 3.93 -5.41
C ILE A 417 23.13 2.43 -5.13
N ALA A 418 22.22 1.91 -4.30
CA ALA A 418 22.15 0.48 -4.01
C ALA A 418 21.96 -0.37 -5.28
N LEU A 419 21.08 0.06 -6.18
CA LEU A 419 20.85 -0.58 -7.47
C LEU A 419 22.07 -0.48 -8.39
N LEU A 420 22.67 0.71 -8.48
CA LEU A 420 23.87 0.90 -9.29
C LEU A 420 25.04 0.02 -8.81
N ARG A 421 25.23 -0.12 -7.50
CA ARG A 421 26.30 -0.96 -6.93
C ARG A 421 26.03 -2.46 -7.13
N ALA A 422 24.78 -2.90 -7.19
CA ALA A 422 24.42 -4.29 -7.47
C ALA A 422 24.87 -4.76 -8.87
N LYS A 423 25.15 -3.84 -9.81
CA LYS A 423 25.72 -4.18 -11.13
C LYS A 423 26.96 -5.06 -11.02
N LYS A 424 27.87 -4.80 -10.06
CA LYS A 424 29.10 -5.59 -9.88
C LYS A 424 28.83 -7.07 -9.58
N ALA A 425 27.73 -7.40 -8.92
CA ALA A 425 27.34 -8.78 -8.68
C ALA A 425 26.77 -9.41 -9.96
N VAL A 426 25.91 -8.68 -10.65
CA VAL A 426 25.27 -9.12 -11.90
C VAL A 426 26.28 -9.28 -13.05
N GLU A 427 27.29 -8.43 -13.14
CA GLU A 427 28.37 -8.51 -14.16
C GLU A 427 29.18 -9.81 -14.10
N LYS A 428 29.16 -10.53 -12.98
CA LYS A 428 29.81 -11.83 -12.83
C LYS A 428 29.00 -13.00 -13.43
N LEU A 429 27.74 -12.76 -13.74
CA LEU A 429 26.89 -13.77 -14.34
C LEU A 429 27.26 -13.94 -15.82
N THR A 430 27.44 -15.18 -16.21
CA THR A 430 27.71 -15.59 -17.59
C THR A 430 26.76 -16.71 -18.01
N SER A 431 26.40 -16.74 -19.28
CA SER A 431 25.59 -17.80 -19.89
C SER A 431 26.14 -18.15 -21.26
N ASP A 432 26.18 -19.42 -21.59
CA ASP A 432 26.54 -19.93 -22.91
C ASP A 432 25.44 -19.61 -23.96
N ASN A 433 24.20 -19.38 -23.50
CA ASN A 433 23.10 -18.93 -24.37
C ASN A 433 23.18 -17.41 -24.56
N PRO A 434 23.38 -16.90 -25.81
CA PRO A 434 23.52 -15.48 -26.10
C PRO A 434 22.26 -14.67 -25.74
N ASP A 435 21.08 -15.26 -25.85
CA ASP A 435 19.80 -14.59 -25.54
C ASP A 435 19.63 -14.43 -24.02
N ILE A 436 20.01 -15.45 -23.22
CA ILE A 436 20.07 -15.32 -21.76
C ILE A 436 21.10 -14.26 -21.35
N GLN A 437 22.27 -14.27 -21.99
CA GLN A 437 23.30 -13.26 -21.72
C GLN A 437 22.83 -11.83 -22.08
N ALA A 438 22.02 -11.68 -23.12
CA ALA A 438 21.39 -10.41 -23.48
C ALA A 438 20.35 -9.99 -22.42
N GLY A 439 19.58 -10.93 -21.87
CA GLY A 439 18.67 -10.70 -20.75
C GLY A 439 19.38 -10.14 -19.51
N ILE A 440 20.56 -10.69 -19.17
CA ILE A 440 21.40 -10.17 -18.08
C ILE A 440 21.82 -8.71 -18.37
N LYS A 441 22.21 -8.41 -19.62
CA LYS A 441 22.61 -7.05 -20.03
C LYS A 441 21.45 -6.05 -19.96
N ILE A 442 20.19 -6.47 -20.18
CA ILE A 442 19.00 -5.62 -20.00
C ILE A 442 18.95 -5.11 -18.58
N VAL A 443 19.09 -6.00 -17.59
CA VAL A 443 19.06 -5.61 -16.17
C VAL A 443 20.24 -4.73 -15.79
N LEU A 444 21.46 -5.05 -16.25
CA LEU A 444 22.64 -4.21 -16.02
C LEU A 444 22.44 -2.77 -16.46
N ARG A 445 21.69 -2.55 -17.53
CA ARG A 445 21.35 -1.22 -18.01
C ARG A 445 20.23 -0.58 -17.21
N ALA A 446 19.20 -1.35 -16.87
CA ALA A 446 18.06 -0.88 -16.11
C ALA A 446 18.42 -0.45 -14.68
N LEU A 447 19.42 -1.08 -14.04
CA LEU A 447 19.91 -0.71 -12.71
C LEU A 447 20.49 0.72 -12.63
N GLU A 448 20.82 1.34 -13.75
CA GLU A 448 21.24 2.75 -13.81
C GLU A 448 20.06 3.73 -13.89
N ALA A 449 18.88 3.27 -14.31
CA ALA A 449 17.77 4.15 -14.64
C ALA A 449 17.29 5.03 -13.46
N PRO A 450 17.16 4.55 -12.22
CA PRO A 450 16.72 5.39 -11.11
C PRO A 450 17.67 6.55 -10.81
N ILE A 451 18.97 6.30 -10.69
CA ILE A 451 19.95 7.37 -10.42
C ILE A 451 20.05 8.35 -11.59
N ARG A 452 19.95 7.89 -12.83
CA ARG A 452 19.89 8.76 -14.01
C ARG A 452 18.69 9.69 -13.93
N GLN A 453 17.50 9.15 -13.63
CA GLN A 453 16.29 9.95 -13.54
C GLN A 453 16.35 10.97 -12.38
N ILE A 454 16.88 10.58 -11.22
CA ILE A 454 17.09 11.50 -10.09
C ILE A 454 18.01 12.66 -10.50
N SER A 455 19.10 12.35 -11.21
CA SER A 455 20.06 13.34 -11.69
C SER A 455 19.41 14.27 -12.73
N GLU A 456 18.71 13.74 -13.70
CA GLU A 456 17.99 14.50 -14.73
C GLU A 456 16.93 15.43 -14.10
N ASN A 457 16.17 14.97 -13.12
CA ASN A 457 15.21 15.79 -12.39
C ASN A 457 15.87 16.93 -11.61
N SER A 458 17.16 16.77 -11.24
CA SER A 458 17.96 17.82 -10.61
C SER A 458 18.68 18.76 -11.60
N GLY A 459 18.56 18.49 -12.90
CA GLY A 459 19.22 19.29 -13.95
C GLY A 459 20.65 18.88 -14.25
N VAL A 460 21.09 17.70 -13.75
CA VAL A 460 22.45 17.18 -13.95
C VAL A 460 22.41 15.98 -14.89
N GLU A 461 23.40 15.89 -15.80
CA GLU A 461 23.49 14.77 -16.76
C GLU A 461 23.74 13.44 -16.04
N GLY A 462 22.79 12.51 -16.14
CA GLY A 462 22.80 11.24 -15.40
C GLY A 462 23.99 10.33 -15.76
N SER A 463 24.49 10.38 -16.99
CA SER A 463 25.65 9.58 -17.42
C SER A 463 26.93 9.98 -16.70
N ILE A 464 27.13 11.27 -16.45
CA ILE A 464 28.28 11.80 -15.69
C ILE A 464 28.22 11.33 -14.24
N VAL A 465 27.03 11.40 -13.63
CA VAL A 465 26.83 10.96 -12.25
C VAL A 465 27.11 9.46 -12.10
N VAL A 466 26.54 8.64 -12.99
CA VAL A 466 26.78 7.18 -13.00
C VAL A 466 28.27 6.87 -13.15
N GLY A 467 28.96 7.52 -14.11
CA GLY A 467 30.41 7.33 -14.33
C GLY A 467 31.23 7.60 -13.06
N LYS A 468 31.02 8.78 -12.45
CA LYS A 468 31.74 9.16 -11.22
C LYS A 468 31.47 8.22 -10.04
N VAL A 469 30.23 7.77 -9.88
CA VAL A 469 29.90 6.83 -8.80
C VAL A 469 30.60 5.48 -9.04
N LEU A 470 30.59 4.96 -10.28
CA LEU A 470 31.22 3.67 -10.60
C LEU A 470 32.73 3.68 -10.48
N GLU A 471 33.40 4.82 -10.71
CA GLU A 471 34.87 4.99 -10.51
C GLU A 471 35.25 4.84 -9.04
N SER A 472 34.40 5.23 -8.11
CA SER A 472 34.69 5.14 -6.67
C SER A 472 34.61 3.69 -6.18
N LYS A 473 35.59 3.28 -5.37
CA LYS A 473 35.63 1.98 -4.69
C LYS A 473 34.76 1.97 -3.44
N ASP A 474 34.45 3.13 -2.89
CA ASP A 474 33.58 3.26 -1.72
C ASP A 474 32.11 2.91 -2.09
N GLN A 475 31.56 1.95 -1.36
CA GLN A 475 30.20 1.45 -1.62
C GLN A 475 29.11 2.46 -1.23
N ASN A 476 29.42 3.38 -0.31
CA ASN A 476 28.49 4.40 0.17
C ASN A 476 28.59 5.70 -0.63
N PHE A 477 29.65 5.87 -1.44
CA PHE A 477 29.82 7.06 -2.26
C PHE A 477 28.71 7.19 -3.29
N GLY A 478 28.02 8.34 -3.29
CA GLY A 478 26.90 8.61 -4.16
C GLY A 478 26.71 10.11 -4.43
N PHE A 479 25.62 10.43 -5.12
CA PHE A 479 25.27 11.77 -5.54
C PHE A 479 24.07 12.29 -4.76
N ASN A 480 24.27 13.36 -3.97
CA ASN A 480 23.20 14.10 -3.33
C ASN A 480 22.59 15.07 -4.36
N ALA A 481 21.45 14.70 -4.93
CA ALA A 481 20.78 15.47 -5.96
C ALA A 481 20.19 16.81 -5.45
N GLN A 482 20.01 16.97 -4.14
CA GLN A 482 19.54 18.23 -3.55
C GLN A 482 20.63 19.30 -3.56
N THR A 483 21.86 18.92 -3.19
CA THR A 483 23.01 19.83 -3.09
C THR A 483 23.93 19.74 -4.30
N GLU A 484 23.71 18.79 -5.22
CA GLU A 484 24.53 18.49 -6.40
C GLU A 484 25.99 18.09 -6.05
N GLN A 485 26.17 17.50 -4.86
CA GLN A 485 27.49 17.10 -4.38
C GLN A 485 27.62 15.58 -4.27
N PHE A 486 28.85 15.09 -4.43
CA PHE A 486 29.18 13.69 -4.18
C PHE A 486 29.56 13.51 -2.71
N VAL A 487 28.88 12.59 -2.02
CA VAL A 487 29.00 12.40 -0.57
C VAL A 487 28.95 10.91 -0.20
N ASP A 488 29.31 10.59 1.05
CA ASP A 488 28.92 9.32 1.66
C ASP A 488 27.43 9.37 1.98
N MET A 489 26.64 8.57 1.28
CA MET A 489 25.17 8.57 1.37
C MET A 489 24.67 8.13 2.76
N ILE A 490 25.32 7.12 3.35
CA ILE A 490 24.96 6.64 4.70
C ILE A 490 25.29 7.68 5.76
N ALA A 491 26.50 8.25 5.71
CA ALA A 491 26.94 9.26 6.68
C ALA A 491 26.11 10.54 6.63
N THR A 492 25.61 10.91 5.44
CA THR A 492 24.74 12.08 5.25
C THR A 492 23.24 11.78 5.45
N GLY A 493 22.91 10.55 5.84
CA GLY A 493 21.52 10.13 6.09
C GLY A 493 20.68 9.91 4.83
N ILE A 494 21.28 9.89 3.64
CA ILE A 494 20.58 9.60 2.38
C ILE A 494 20.52 8.09 2.19
N VAL A 495 19.47 7.49 2.72
CA VAL A 495 19.29 6.05 2.82
C VAL A 495 17.94 5.61 2.27
N ASP A 496 17.90 4.42 1.69
CA ASP A 496 16.67 3.76 1.24
C ASP A 496 16.46 2.46 2.03
N PRO A 497 15.22 2.06 2.35
CA PRO A 497 14.95 0.75 2.91
C PRO A 497 15.30 -0.37 1.93
N ALA A 498 16.04 -1.38 2.37
CA ALA A 498 16.43 -2.49 1.50
C ALA A 498 15.21 -3.21 0.90
N LYS A 499 14.15 -3.39 1.70
CA LYS A 499 12.87 -3.97 1.27
C LYS A 499 12.25 -3.19 0.11
N VAL A 500 12.22 -1.85 0.20
CA VAL A 500 11.66 -0.98 -0.86
C VAL A 500 12.44 -1.16 -2.16
N VAL A 501 13.78 -1.09 -2.09
CA VAL A 501 14.65 -1.18 -3.28
C VAL A 501 14.54 -2.54 -3.98
N ARG A 502 14.58 -3.65 -3.21
CA ARG A 502 14.48 -4.99 -3.79
C ARG A 502 13.10 -5.30 -4.36
N THR A 503 12.03 -4.88 -3.65
CA THR A 503 10.64 -5.08 -4.10
C THR A 503 10.39 -4.32 -5.40
N ALA A 504 10.83 -3.06 -5.48
CA ALA A 504 10.72 -2.25 -6.69
C ALA A 504 11.40 -2.94 -7.91
N LEU A 505 12.60 -3.51 -7.72
CA LEU A 505 13.29 -4.24 -8.78
C LEU A 505 12.58 -5.56 -9.16
N GLN A 506 12.11 -6.31 -8.16
CA GLN A 506 11.44 -7.58 -8.35
C GLN A 506 10.12 -7.42 -9.11
N ASP A 507 9.27 -6.48 -8.68
CA ASP A 507 7.97 -6.26 -9.30
C ASP A 507 8.10 -5.66 -10.72
N ALA A 508 9.06 -4.73 -10.89
CA ALA A 508 9.39 -4.19 -12.20
C ALA A 508 9.81 -5.28 -13.18
N ALA A 509 10.72 -6.16 -12.78
CA ALA A 509 11.21 -7.23 -13.64
C ALA A 509 10.15 -8.30 -13.92
N SER A 510 9.30 -8.63 -12.96
CA SER A 510 8.20 -9.57 -13.13
C SER A 510 7.27 -9.15 -14.27
N ILE A 511 6.75 -7.93 -14.19
CA ILE A 511 5.83 -7.40 -15.20
C ILE A 511 6.55 -7.10 -16.53
N ALA A 512 7.75 -6.52 -16.47
CA ALA A 512 8.53 -6.26 -17.68
C ALA A 512 8.86 -7.55 -18.44
N GLY A 513 9.16 -8.64 -17.74
CA GLY A 513 9.37 -9.96 -18.33
C GLY A 513 8.15 -10.50 -19.07
N LEU A 514 6.94 -10.26 -18.54
CA LEU A 514 5.69 -10.61 -19.22
C LEU A 514 5.48 -9.75 -20.48
N LEU A 515 5.74 -8.44 -20.41
CA LEU A 515 5.62 -7.53 -21.55
C LEU A 515 6.62 -7.87 -22.66
N ILE A 516 7.86 -8.21 -22.34
CA ILE A 516 8.88 -8.62 -23.31
C ILE A 516 8.48 -9.91 -24.03
N THR A 517 7.81 -10.85 -23.35
CA THR A 517 7.37 -12.14 -23.92
C THR A 517 6.01 -12.07 -24.60
N THR A 518 5.33 -10.92 -24.60
CA THR A 518 4.02 -10.74 -25.23
C THR A 518 4.17 -10.64 -26.75
N GLU A 519 3.39 -11.45 -27.49
CA GLU A 519 3.36 -11.46 -28.97
C GLU A 519 2.01 -11.01 -29.54
N ALA A 520 0.91 -11.19 -28.79
CA ALA A 520 -0.42 -10.82 -29.22
C ALA A 520 -1.18 -10.05 -28.14
N MET A 521 -1.98 -9.08 -28.57
CA MET A 521 -2.87 -8.29 -27.72
C MET A 521 -4.31 -8.37 -28.25
N ILE A 522 -5.28 -8.59 -27.37
CA ILE A 522 -6.68 -8.79 -27.72
C ILE A 522 -7.54 -7.77 -26.98
N ALA A 523 -8.28 -6.95 -27.70
CA ALA A 523 -9.20 -5.95 -27.15
C ALA A 523 -10.62 -6.12 -27.69
N ASP A 524 -11.63 -5.65 -26.96
CA ASP A 524 -12.99 -5.55 -27.47
C ASP A 524 -13.07 -4.44 -28.53
N LEU A 525 -13.69 -4.72 -29.68
CA LEU A 525 -14.03 -3.67 -30.61
C LEU A 525 -14.99 -2.64 -29.97
N PRO A 526 -14.82 -1.34 -30.27
CA PRO A 526 -15.78 -0.34 -29.84
C PRO A 526 -17.18 -0.73 -30.30
N LYS A 527 -18.16 -0.73 -29.40
CA LYS A 527 -19.54 -0.86 -29.83
C LYS A 527 -19.87 0.35 -30.70
N PRO A 528 -20.43 0.16 -31.93
CA PRO A 528 -20.93 1.30 -32.68
C PRO A 528 -21.93 2.05 -31.78
N ALA A 529 -21.78 3.38 -31.69
CA ALA A 529 -22.73 4.20 -30.97
C ALA A 529 -24.13 3.81 -31.45
N SER A 530 -24.98 3.29 -30.57
CA SER A 530 -26.36 3.01 -30.92
C SER A 530 -26.95 4.35 -31.36
N SER A 531 -27.27 4.48 -32.65
CA SER A 531 -28.08 5.60 -33.11
C SER A 531 -29.32 5.61 -32.24
N ALA A 532 -29.48 6.66 -31.43
CA ALA A 532 -30.70 6.87 -30.67
C ALA A 532 -31.88 6.71 -31.62
N PRO A 533 -32.90 5.93 -31.30
CA PRO A 533 -34.07 5.82 -32.16
C PRO A 533 -34.60 7.23 -32.41
N ALA A 534 -34.66 7.63 -33.70
CA ALA A 534 -35.29 8.89 -34.07
C ALA A 534 -36.68 8.91 -33.44
N MET A 535 -36.96 9.91 -32.62
CA MET A 535 -38.30 10.15 -32.10
C MET A 535 -39.24 10.29 -33.33
N PRO A 536 -40.36 9.52 -33.35
CA PRO A 536 -41.35 9.74 -34.43
C PRO A 536 -41.85 11.18 -34.25
N GLY A 537 -41.64 11.98 -35.32
CA GLY A 537 -42.13 13.34 -35.38
C GLY A 537 -43.66 13.33 -35.15
N GLY A 538 -44.09 13.88 -34.04
CA GLY A 538 -45.51 14.16 -33.77
C GLY A 538 -45.99 15.17 -34.81
N GLY A 539 -46.76 14.68 -35.81
CA GLY A 539 -47.55 15.54 -36.69
C GLY A 539 -48.57 16.35 -35.88
N MET A 540 -48.40 17.64 -35.85
CA MET A 540 -49.45 18.58 -35.44
C MET A 540 -50.53 18.56 -36.55
N GLY A 541 -51.60 17.80 -36.29
CA GLY A 541 -52.86 17.95 -37.03
C GLY A 541 -53.50 19.29 -36.65
N GLY A 542 -53.69 20.13 -37.66
CA GLY A 542 -54.49 21.36 -37.49
C GLY A 542 -55.93 21.05 -37.10
N MET A 543 -56.47 21.85 -36.21
CA MET A 543 -57.89 22.06 -36.04
C MET A 543 -58.18 23.53 -36.26
N ASP A 544 -58.82 23.78 -37.41
CA ASP A 544 -59.69 24.94 -37.58
C ASP A 544 -60.87 24.85 -36.62
N PHE A 545 -61.12 25.89 -35.90
CA PHE A 545 -62.35 26.66 -35.64
C PHE A 545 -62.09 27.74 -34.62
#